data_9d9d1a0859aca79e6859e46e1bf1796e
#
_entry.id   9d9d1a0859aca79e6859e46e1bf1796e
#
_cell.length_a   1.000
_cell.length_b   1.000
_cell.length_c   1.000
_cell.angle_alpha   90.00
_cell.angle_beta   90.00
_cell.angle_gamma   90.00
#
_symmetry.space_group_name_H-M   'P 1'
#
loop_
_entity.id
_entity.type
_entity.pdbx_description
1 polymer ?
#
loop_
_entity_poly.entity_id
_entity_poly.type
_entity_poly.pdbx_seq_one_letter_code
_entity_poly.pdbx_strand_id
1 'polypeptide(L)'
;MLDLILKNGLVCDPANSIQSILNVGIRNGRIACLTSESFPATAEIDCAGHIVSPGFVDAHSHEDDLRAGHIEADITLRALRQGVTTLVAGNCGDAPSDLPAYCAAYDGKQPVNMALLAGHTTIRRLCGARNKYAPVDEATLAAMCETLERQLTEGAKGLSMGIRYEPGMTLGEMCAMAAVVKRFGGVLAAHVRGDAFEIYDAIEEFLEIGRRTGVRLQISHIGSMAAYGQMAEVLSYVDRRAAAEGLDVRIDCYPYDAFCTSIGATTYDDGFLDRYHDVTRIELTDGEYKGFIPNMEVFEKVRREHPEYLPIAHVMNGAEVDMALTHPRTMLGSDGVLLNGAGHPRAAGAFARFLAQYVFERKLLSLNEGIAKTTCEAAARFGLDRGTLGIGRAADVTVFDPKRLKDKATFAEPALPPEGVRLVLLGGVIALQDGEVLRTDLGKIL
;
A
#
# COMPACT_ATOMS: atom_id res chain seq x y z
N MET A 1 -0.79 23.57 29.09
CA MET A 1 -0.45 24.32 27.86
C MET A 1 -0.26 23.27 26.75
N LEU A 2 -0.74 23.51 25.55
CA LEU A 2 -0.53 22.66 24.38
C LEU A 2 0.87 22.90 23.81
N ASP A 3 1.45 21.91 23.15
CA ASP A 3 2.72 22.09 22.43
C ASP A 3 2.44 22.78 21.09
N LEU A 4 1.37 22.37 20.40
CA LEU A 4 0.93 22.90 19.11
C LEU A 4 -0.60 22.92 19.05
N ILE A 5 -1.16 23.94 18.38
CA ILE A 5 -2.56 23.98 18.00
C ILE A 5 -2.69 24.30 16.51
N LEU A 6 -3.41 23.44 15.77
CA LEU A 6 -3.82 23.68 14.39
C LEU A 6 -5.22 24.32 14.44
N LYS A 7 -5.35 25.56 13.94
CA LYS A 7 -6.57 26.37 14.12
C LYS A 7 -7.37 26.49 12.85
N ASN A 8 -8.70 26.58 12.99
CA ASN A 8 -9.64 26.94 11.93
C ASN A 8 -9.69 25.99 10.72
N GLY A 9 -9.12 24.77 10.82
CA GLY A 9 -9.15 23.81 9.72
C GLY A 9 -10.48 23.06 9.62
N LEU A 10 -10.84 22.63 8.44
CA LEU A 10 -11.91 21.65 8.28
C LEU A 10 -11.38 20.28 8.71
N VAL A 11 -11.64 19.91 9.96
CA VAL A 11 -11.25 18.60 10.50
C VAL A 11 -12.15 17.54 9.89
N CYS A 12 -11.54 16.53 9.26
CA CYS A 12 -12.22 15.36 8.73
C CYS A 12 -11.60 14.10 9.34
N ASP A 13 -12.30 13.50 10.29
CA ASP A 13 -11.90 12.24 10.95
C ASP A 13 -13.07 11.24 10.89
N PRO A 14 -13.12 10.38 9.86
CA PRO A 14 -14.20 9.43 9.66
C PRO A 14 -14.35 8.43 10.80
N ALA A 15 -13.26 8.04 11.44
CA ALA A 15 -13.29 7.10 12.57
C ALA A 15 -14.12 7.62 13.77
N ASN A 16 -14.21 8.95 13.92
CA ASN A 16 -14.97 9.62 14.97
C ASN A 16 -16.20 10.36 14.44
N SER A 17 -16.56 10.16 13.17
CA SER A 17 -17.68 10.84 12.50
C SER A 17 -17.60 12.39 12.58
N ILE A 18 -16.38 12.93 12.47
CA ILE A 18 -16.11 14.37 12.54
C ILE A 18 -15.88 14.93 11.14
N GLN A 19 -16.66 15.95 10.76
CA GLN A 19 -16.42 16.80 9.60
C GLN A 19 -16.89 18.21 9.94
N SER A 20 -16.02 19.02 10.57
CA SER A 20 -16.36 20.36 11.08
C SER A 20 -15.12 21.24 11.15
N ILE A 21 -15.33 22.57 11.13
CA ILE A 21 -14.25 23.52 11.39
C ILE A 21 -13.93 23.48 12.88
N LEU A 22 -12.76 22.98 13.22
CA LEU A 22 -12.27 22.81 14.60
C LEU A 22 -10.80 23.17 14.71
N ASN A 23 -10.36 23.33 15.96
CA ASN A 23 -8.96 23.37 16.32
C ASN A 23 -8.51 22.02 16.82
N VAL A 24 -7.31 21.60 16.42
CA VAL A 24 -6.67 20.36 16.87
C VAL A 24 -5.54 20.71 17.80
N GLY A 25 -5.73 20.46 19.10
CA GLY A 25 -4.71 20.67 20.12
C GLY A 25 -3.84 19.44 20.35
N ILE A 26 -2.53 19.62 20.33
CA ILE A 26 -1.54 18.56 20.46
C ILE A 26 -0.70 18.81 21.73
N ARG A 27 -0.46 17.74 22.50
CA ARG A 27 0.39 17.75 23.68
C ARG A 27 1.09 16.41 23.86
N ASN A 28 2.40 16.46 24.10
CA ASN A 28 3.24 15.28 24.30
C ASN A 28 3.07 14.22 23.16
N GLY A 29 3.05 14.71 21.92
CA GLY A 29 2.94 13.87 20.74
C GLY A 29 1.55 13.21 20.50
N ARG A 30 0.53 13.63 21.26
CA ARG A 30 -0.83 13.07 21.19
C ARG A 30 -1.87 14.14 20.96
N ILE A 31 -2.99 13.76 20.35
CA ILE A 31 -4.17 14.62 20.25
C ILE A 31 -4.72 14.87 21.65
N ALA A 32 -4.71 16.12 22.07
CA ALA A 32 -5.17 16.53 23.40
C ALA A 32 -6.64 17.01 23.39
N CYS A 33 -7.06 17.68 22.31
CA CYS A 33 -8.45 18.12 22.14
C CYS A 33 -8.79 18.38 20.67
N LEU A 34 -10.09 18.25 20.37
CA LEU A 34 -10.74 18.75 19.17
C LEU A 34 -11.83 19.70 19.63
N THR A 35 -11.76 20.98 19.27
CA THR A 35 -12.61 22.01 19.86
C THR A 35 -12.78 23.23 18.97
N SER A 36 -13.86 23.98 19.12
CA SER A 36 -14.04 25.31 18.52
C SER A 36 -13.38 26.41 19.34
N GLU A 37 -12.98 26.12 20.59
CA GLU A 37 -12.35 27.09 21.49
C GLU A 37 -10.85 27.22 21.22
N SER A 38 -10.27 28.36 21.53
CA SER A 38 -8.82 28.59 21.45
C SER A 38 -8.19 28.37 22.83
N PHE A 39 -7.15 27.56 22.88
CA PHE A 39 -6.34 27.31 24.07
C PHE A 39 -4.91 27.80 23.90
N PRO A 40 -4.23 28.23 24.97
CA PRO A 40 -2.83 28.59 24.91
C PRO A 40 -1.97 27.40 24.43
N ALA A 41 -1.12 27.65 23.45
CA ALA A 41 -0.16 26.70 22.92
C ALA A 41 1.22 27.36 22.76
N THR A 42 2.27 26.53 22.74
CA THR A 42 3.64 27.00 22.47
C THR A 42 3.79 27.47 21.02
N ALA A 43 3.11 26.74 20.09
CA ALA A 43 3.05 27.09 18.67
C ALA A 43 1.61 27.04 18.19
N GLU A 44 1.27 27.93 17.24
CA GLU A 44 -0.04 28.00 16.61
C GLU A 44 0.12 28.04 15.09
N ILE A 45 -0.68 27.25 14.37
CA ILE A 45 -0.72 27.24 12.90
C ILE A 45 -2.16 27.45 12.46
N ASP A 46 -2.41 28.48 11.68
CA ASP A 46 -3.72 28.71 11.07
C ASP A 46 -3.91 27.79 9.85
N CYS A 47 -4.95 26.95 9.90
CA CYS A 47 -5.34 26.01 8.86
C CYS A 47 -6.62 26.42 8.15
N ALA A 48 -7.04 27.69 8.23
CA ALA A 48 -8.22 28.18 7.55
C ALA A 48 -8.17 27.87 6.03
N GLY A 49 -9.25 27.31 5.50
CA GLY A 49 -9.34 26.89 4.10
C GLY A 49 -8.67 25.56 3.76
N HIS A 50 -8.03 24.91 4.73
CA HIS A 50 -7.39 23.59 4.56
C HIS A 50 -8.21 22.48 5.24
N ILE A 51 -7.99 21.26 4.78
CA ILE A 51 -8.49 20.06 5.44
C ILE A 51 -7.40 19.56 6.41
N VAL A 52 -7.82 19.26 7.63
CA VAL A 52 -7.02 18.60 8.66
C VAL A 52 -7.55 17.19 8.85
N SER A 53 -6.78 16.20 8.44
CA SER A 53 -7.13 14.77 8.52
C SER A 53 -6.15 14.01 9.41
N PRO A 54 -6.49 12.79 9.85
CA PRO A 54 -5.46 11.86 10.30
C PRO A 54 -4.38 11.72 9.22
N GLY A 55 -3.15 11.43 9.63
CA GLY A 55 -2.09 11.07 8.70
C GLY A 55 -2.51 9.85 7.84
N PHE A 56 -2.22 9.89 6.56
CA PHE A 56 -2.63 8.82 5.65
C PHE A 56 -1.91 7.51 5.97
N VAL A 57 -2.60 6.40 5.74
CA VAL A 57 -2.12 5.04 5.94
C VAL A 57 -2.18 4.31 4.60
N ASP A 58 -1.04 3.96 4.07
CA ASP A 58 -0.92 3.20 2.83
C ASP A 58 -1.17 1.71 3.11
N ALA A 59 -2.25 1.17 2.57
CA ALA A 59 -2.66 -0.22 2.81
C ALA A 59 -1.81 -1.25 2.05
N HIS A 60 -1.03 -0.80 1.06
CA HIS A 60 -0.19 -1.65 0.23
C HIS A 60 1.05 -0.88 -0.23
N SER A 61 2.16 -1.13 0.43
CA SER A 61 3.45 -0.55 0.10
C SER A 61 4.55 -1.61 0.12
N HIS A 62 5.71 -1.23 -0.34
CA HIS A 62 6.95 -1.97 -0.17
C HIS A 62 7.86 -1.22 0.80
N GLU A 63 8.97 -1.81 1.16
CA GLU A 63 9.97 -1.23 2.05
C GLU A 63 11.22 -0.80 1.30
N ASP A 64 11.92 0.18 1.86
CA ASP A 64 13.28 0.51 1.45
C ASP A 64 14.25 -0.56 1.93
N ASP A 65 15.24 -0.94 1.12
CA ASP A 65 16.19 -2.01 1.42
C ASP A 65 17.10 -1.69 2.61
N LEU A 66 17.32 -2.70 3.46
CA LEU A 66 18.39 -2.66 4.46
C LEU A 66 19.72 -3.08 3.83
N ARG A 67 20.64 -2.14 3.65
CA ARG A 67 21.98 -2.38 3.08
C ARG A 67 23.06 -1.98 4.08
N ALA A 68 23.94 -2.93 4.43
CA ALA A 68 25.05 -2.71 5.37
C ALA A 68 24.60 -2.04 6.70
N GLY A 69 23.43 -2.39 7.21
CA GLY A 69 22.89 -1.85 8.47
C GLY A 69 22.25 -0.46 8.34
N HIS A 70 22.06 0.06 7.14
CA HIS A 70 21.45 1.35 6.85
C HIS A 70 20.29 1.19 5.87
N ILE A 71 19.24 2.00 6.03
CA ILE A 71 18.10 2.10 5.11
C ILE A 71 18.13 3.50 4.50
N GLU A 72 18.32 3.57 3.19
CA GLU A 72 18.23 4.83 2.45
C GLU A 72 16.76 5.11 2.13
N ALA A 73 16.24 6.22 2.66
CA ALA A 73 14.84 6.58 2.53
C ALA A 73 14.52 7.03 1.09
N ASP A 74 13.77 6.21 0.35
CA ASP A 74 13.21 6.56 -0.96
C ASP A 74 11.68 6.40 -0.95
N ILE A 75 11.18 5.20 -0.73
CA ILE A 75 9.73 4.91 -0.64
C ILE A 75 9.13 5.71 0.52
N THR A 76 9.76 5.66 1.69
CA THR A 76 9.31 6.35 2.90
C THR A 76 9.31 7.88 2.75
N LEU A 77 10.29 8.45 2.03
CA LEU A 77 10.35 9.88 1.75
C LEU A 77 9.26 10.32 0.76
N ARG A 78 8.99 9.54 -0.27
CA ARG A 78 7.91 9.81 -1.23
C ARG A 78 6.54 9.71 -0.58
N ALA A 79 6.36 8.75 0.32
CA ALA A 79 5.15 8.60 1.13
C ALA A 79 4.90 9.85 1.99
N LEU A 80 5.92 10.32 2.73
CA LEU A 80 5.83 11.55 3.53
C LEU A 80 5.36 12.75 2.71
N ARG A 81 5.92 12.93 1.51
CA ARG A 81 5.56 14.03 0.61
C ARG A 81 4.11 14.01 0.14
N GLN A 82 3.47 12.84 0.12
CA GLN A 82 2.05 12.66 -0.20
C GLN A 82 1.12 12.82 1.01
N GLY A 83 1.64 13.08 2.20
CA GLY A 83 0.85 13.12 3.44
C GLY A 83 0.67 11.75 4.11
N VAL A 84 1.34 10.72 3.63
CA VAL A 84 1.34 9.40 4.25
C VAL A 84 2.24 9.44 5.48
N THR A 85 1.71 8.98 6.61
CA THR A 85 2.43 8.89 7.88
C THR A 85 2.70 7.45 8.31
N THR A 86 2.05 6.49 7.65
CA THR A 86 2.18 5.06 7.98
C THR A 86 2.09 4.21 6.72
N LEU A 87 3.03 3.29 6.55
CA LEU A 87 3.05 2.29 5.48
C LEU A 87 2.71 0.92 6.05
N VAL A 88 1.95 0.13 5.31
CA VAL A 88 1.87 -1.33 5.47
C VAL A 88 2.74 -1.94 4.38
N ALA A 89 3.93 -2.40 4.74
CA ALA A 89 4.95 -2.90 3.83
C ALA A 89 5.17 -4.42 3.96
N GLY A 90 6.04 -4.98 3.13
CA GLY A 90 6.25 -6.43 3.05
C GLY A 90 5.18 -7.10 2.17
N ASN A 91 4.68 -6.42 1.15
CA ASN A 91 3.63 -6.93 0.26
C ASN A 91 4.16 -7.83 -0.87
N CYS A 92 3.26 -8.48 -1.59
CA CYS A 92 3.52 -9.35 -2.75
C CYS A 92 4.49 -10.51 -2.48
N GLY A 93 4.62 -10.93 -1.23
CA GLY A 93 5.45 -12.08 -0.83
C GLY A 93 6.90 -11.75 -0.49
N ASP A 94 7.37 -10.56 -0.74
CA ASP A 94 8.70 -10.10 -0.34
C ASP A 94 8.64 -9.22 0.92
N ALA A 95 9.59 -9.42 1.84
CA ALA A 95 9.73 -8.67 3.07
C ALA A 95 11.17 -8.78 3.58
N PRO A 96 11.60 -7.96 4.56
CA PRO A 96 12.92 -8.11 5.15
C PRO A 96 13.15 -9.52 5.71
N SER A 97 14.28 -10.14 5.34
CA SER A 97 14.62 -11.50 5.77
C SER A 97 14.96 -11.59 7.25
N ASP A 98 15.53 -10.52 7.82
CA ASP A 98 15.84 -10.35 9.24
C ASP A 98 15.01 -9.20 9.79
N LEU A 99 13.83 -9.54 10.31
CA LEU A 99 12.87 -8.56 10.80
C LEU A 99 13.41 -7.74 11.98
N PRO A 100 14.03 -8.33 13.02
CA PRO A 100 14.63 -7.58 14.11
C PRO A 100 15.71 -6.61 13.66
N ALA A 101 16.61 -7.02 12.78
CA ALA A 101 17.65 -6.13 12.25
C ALA A 101 17.07 -4.98 11.45
N TYR A 102 16.06 -5.25 10.63
CA TYR A 102 15.35 -4.21 9.88
C TYR A 102 14.67 -3.22 10.81
N CYS A 103 13.92 -3.70 11.79
CA CYS A 103 13.23 -2.85 12.77
C CYS A 103 14.22 -1.96 13.55
N ALA A 104 15.37 -2.50 13.97
CA ALA A 104 16.41 -1.74 14.67
C ALA A 104 17.07 -0.65 13.78
N ALA A 105 17.19 -0.92 12.49
CA ALA A 105 17.70 0.05 11.51
C ALA A 105 16.65 1.13 11.16
N TYR A 106 15.37 0.81 11.28
CA TYR A 106 14.25 1.68 10.91
C TYR A 106 13.82 2.62 12.04
N ASP A 107 13.60 2.10 13.23
CA ASP A 107 12.88 2.78 14.32
C ASP A 107 13.55 4.09 14.75
N GLY A 108 12.83 5.19 14.57
CA GLY A 108 13.33 6.54 14.87
C GLY A 108 14.40 7.06 13.91
N LYS A 109 14.52 6.48 12.69
CA LYS A 109 15.53 6.86 11.70
C LYS A 109 14.95 7.00 10.28
N GLN A 110 13.65 6.81 10.13
CA GLN A 110 12.96 6.88 8.84
C GLN A 110 11.84 7.92 8.85
N PRO A 111 11.43 8.45 7.67
CA PRO A 111 10.47 9.55 7.58
C PRO A 111 9.08 9.25 8.13
N VAL A 112 8.56 8.03 7.95
CA VAL A 112 7.18 7.64 8.29
C VAL A 112 7.14 6.37 9.11
N ASN A 113 6.01 6.09 9.78
CA ASN A 113 5.81 4.84 10.51
C ASN A 113 5.67 3.66 9.54
N MET A 114 5.98 2.45 10.01
CA MET A 114 5.84 1.24 9.24
C MET A 114 5.24 0.10 10.06
N ALA A 115 4.28 -0.60 9.47
CA ALA A 115 3.80 -1.90 9.89
C ALA A 115 4.23 -2.93 8.84
N LEU A 116 4.85 -4.03 9.25
CA LEU A 116 5.40 -5.01 8.34
C LEU A 116 4.52 -6.26 8.27
N LEU A 117 4.36 -6.80 7.08
CA LEU A 117 3.91 -8.17 6.84
C LEU A 117 5.14 -9.07 6.71
N ALA A 118 5.00 -10.32 7.11
CA ALA A 118 5.95 -11.36 6.72
C ALA A 118 5.78 -11.67 5.23
N GLY A 119 6.88 -11.93 4.51
CA GLY A 119 6.84 -12.25 3.08
C GLY A 119 6.95 -13.75 2.84
N HIS A 120 5.96 -14.35 2.18
CA HIS A 120 5.95 -15.78 1.88
C HIS A 120 7.16 -16.22 1.03
N THR A 121 7.44 -15.49 -0.06
CA THR A 121 8.60 -15.76 -0.94
C THR A 121 9.92 -15.64 -0.19
N THR A 122 10.03 -14.65 0.70
CA THR A 122 11.20 -14.50 1.57
C THR A 122 11.34 -15.69 2.52
N ILE A 123 10.25 -16.14 3.14
CA ILE A 123 10.25 -17.31 4.03
C ILE A 123 10.62 -18.59 3.25
N ARG A 124 10.07 -18.80 2.04
CA ARG A 124 10.49 -19.93 1.18
C ARG A 124 12.00 -19.94 0.95
N ARG A 125 12.58 -18.79 0.60
CA ARG A 125 14.03 -18.64 0.37
C ARG A 125 14.85 -18.93 1.63
N LEU A 126 14.43 -18.45 2.79
CA LEU A 126 15.07 -18.72 4.08
C LEU A 126 15.05 -20.20 4.45
N CYS A 127 13.98 -20.93 4.10
CA CYS A 127 13.84 -22.37 4.32
C CYS A 127 14.44 -23.23 3.19
N GLY A 128 15.17 -22.63 2.23
CA GLY A 128 15.86 -23.34 1.16
C GLY A 128 15.02 -23.67 -0.08
N ALA A 129 13.75 -23.33 -0.12
CA ALA A 129 12.88 -23.53 -1.28
C ALA A 129 13.09 -22.40 -2.32
N ARG A 130 14.04 -22.62 -3.25
CA ARG A 130 14.44 -21.61 -4.26
C ARG A 130 13.79 -21.79 -5.62
N ASN A 131 13.17 -22.96 -5.86
CA ASN A 131 12.48 -23.22 -7.13
C ASN A 131 11.02 -22.75 -7.03
N LYS A 132 10.73 -21.57 -7.60
CA LYS A 132 9.40 -20.97 -7.60
C LYS A 132 8.32 -21.79 -8.33
N TYR A 133 8.72 -22.74 -9.19
CA TYR A 133 7.80 -23.59 -9.95
C TYR A 133 7.53 -24.96 -9.29
N ALA A 134 8.20 -25.29 -8.20
CA ALA A 134 8.04 -26.55 -7.50
C ALA A 134 7.30 -26.37 -6.17
N PRO A 135 6.43 -27.33 -5.78
CA PRO A 135 5.89 -27.36 -4.43
C PRO A 135 7.00 -27.61 -3.40
N VAL A 136 6.76 -27.21 -2.16
CA VAL A 136 7.64 -27.57 -1.04
C VAL A 136 7.24 -28.93 -0.46
N ASP A 137 8.20 -29.63 0.13
CA ASP A 137 7.94 -30.84 0.90
C ASP A 137 7.42 -30.52 2.32
N GLU A 138 6.96 -31.55 3.04
CA GLU A 138 6.38 -31.40 4.38
C GLU A 138 7.36 -30.81 5.40
N ALA A 139 8.64 -31.20 5.33
CA ALA A 139 9.66 -30.73 6.26
C ALA A 139 9.96 -29.23 6.02
N THR A 140 10.07 -28.82 4.78
CA THR A 140 10.24 -27.42 4.39
C THR A 140 9.00 -26.59 4.80
N LEU A 141 7.78 -27.10 4.57
CA LEU A 141 6.56 -26.42 4.98
C LEU A 141 6.48 -26.23 6.51
N ALA A 142 6.88 -27.23 7.28
CA ALA A 142 6.96 -27.11 8.75
C ALA A 142 7.93 -25.99 9.17
N ALA A 143 9.14 -25.97 8.58
CA ALA A 143 10.12 -24.91 8.86
C ALA A 143 9.63 -23.51 8.43
N MET A 144 8.87 -23.41 7.34
CA MET A 144 8.23 -22.16 6.91
C MET A 144 7.19 -21.69 7.93
N CYS A 145 6.36 -22.59 8.44
CA CYS A 145 5.36 -22.27 9.46
C CYS A 145 6.04 -21.80 10.78
N GLU A 146 7.11 -22.43 11.22
CA GLU A 146 7.89 -22.02 12.39
C GLU A 146 8.54 -20.65 12.18
N THR A 147 9.09 -20.39 10.99
CA THR A 147 9.70 -19.10 10.64
C THR A 147 8.65 -18.00 10.65
N LEU A 148 7.46 -18.25 10.09
CA LEU A 148 6.34 -17.31 10.12
C LEU A 148 5.86 -17.03 11.55
N GLU A 149 5.71 -18.06 12.38
CA GLU A 149 5.31 -17.91 13.79
C GLU A 149 6.28 -17.02 14.57
N ARG A 150 7.59 -17.19 14.34
CA ARG A 150 8.62 -16.31 14.90
C ARG A 150 8.44 -14.86 14.43
N GLN A 151 8.30 -14.61 13.12
CA GLN A 151 8.15 -13.25 12.58
C GLN A 151 6.86 -12.55 13.07
N LEU A 152 5.77 -13.30 13.23
CA LEU A 152 4.53 -12.77 13.83
C LEU A 152 4.73 -12.43 15.32
N THR A 153 5.51 -13.24 16.05
CA THR A 153 5.87 -12.95 17.45
C THR A 153 6.79 -11.72 17.55
N GLU A 154 7.64 -11.49 16.55
CA GLU A 154 8.51 -10.32 16.41
C GLU A 154 7.75 -9.04 15.99
N GLY A 155 6.45 -9.11 15.69
CA GLY A 155 5.59 -7.96 15.46
C GLY A 155 5.02 -7.81 14.07
N ALA A 156 5.28 -8.75 13.13
CA ALA A 156 4.64 -8.73 11.82
C ALA A 156 3.11 -8.78 11.95
N LYS A 157 2.39 -7.98 11.14
CA LYS A 157 0.92 -7.82 11.21
C LYS A 157 0.14 -8.89 10.45
N GLY A 158 0.85 -9.79 9.80
CA GLY A 158 0.28 -10.84 8.98
C GLY A 158 1.28 -11.42 8.02
N LEU A 159 0.79 -11.99 6.94
CA LEU A 159 1.58 -12.59 5.87
C LEU A 159 1.14 -12.02 4.53
N SER A 160 2.08 -11.72 3.66
CA SER A 160 1.81 -11.47 2.25
C SER A 160 2.24 -12.65 1.37
N MET A 161 1.48 -12.91 0.33
CA MET A 161 1.77 -13.92 -0.68
C MET A 161 1.81 -13.29 -2.07
N GLY A 162 2.88 -13.54 -2.82
CA GLY A 162 2.94 -13.28 -4.25
C GLY A 162 2.64 -14.56 -5.01
N ILE A 163 1.36 -14.99 -5.04
CA ILE A 163 1.00 -16.31 -5.58
C ILE A 163 1.33 -16.37 -7.08
N ARG A 164 1.18 -15.27 -7.80
CA ARG A 164 1.59 -15.14 -9.21
C ARG A 164 3.10 -15.37 -9.38
N TYR A 165 3.91 -14.93 -8.43
CA TYR A 165 5.36 -14.99 -8.51
C TYR A 165 5.95 -16.33 -8.08
N GLU A 166 5.15 -17.17 -7.43
CA GLU A 166 5.50 -18.51 -6.94
C GLU A 166 4.51 -19.56 -7.49
N PRO A 167 4.53 -19.87 -8.80
CA PRO A 167 3.54 -20.76 -9.42
C PRO A 167 3.44 -22.15 -8.79
N GLY A 168 4.55 -22.64 -8.19
CA GLY A 168 4.59 -23.93 -7.49
C GLY A 168 3.92 -23.94 -6.11
N MET A 169 3.44 -22.79 -5.61
CA MET A 169 2.74 -22.71 -4.34
C MET A 169 1.42 -23.47 -4.39
N THR A 170 1.22 -24.43 -3.48
CA THR A 170 0.01 -25.25 -3.42
C THR A 170 -1.03 -24.66 -2.46
N LEU A 171 -2.30 -24.99 -2.68
CA LEU A 171 -3.37 -24.62 -1.76
C LEU A 171 -3.13 -25.16 -0.33
N GLY A 172 -2.52 -26.35 -0.20
CA GLY A 172 -2.14 -26.93 1.09
C GLY A 172 -1.11 -26.07 1.82
N GLU A 173 -0.06 -25.62 1.12
CA GLU A 173 0.96 -24.71 1.64
C GLU A 173 0.33 -23.38 2.09
N MET A 174 -0.49 -22.77 1.23
CA MET A 174 -1.17 -21.52 1.55
C MET A 174 -2.07 -21.64 2.78
N CYS A 175 -2.85 -22.71 2.89
CA CYS A 175 -3.72 -22.95 4.05
C CYS A 175 -2.94 -23.20 5.35
N ALA A 176 -1.82 -23.92 5.29
CA ALA A 176 -0.98 -24.16 6.47
C ALA A 176 -0.42 -22.85 7.02
N MET A 177 0.15 -22.02 6.13
CA MET A 177 0.68 -20.69 6.50
C MET A 177 -0.45 -19.74 6.99
N ALA A 178 -1.60 -19.73 6.32
CA ALA A 178 -2.76 -18.95 6.70
C ALA A 178 -3.32 -19.32 8.09
N ALA A 179 -3.29 -20.60 8.45
CA ALA A 179 -3.68 -21.06 9.79
C ALA A 179 -2.75 -20.51 10.90
N VAL A 180 -1.46 -20.35 10.61
CA VAL A 180 -0.53 -19.66 11.51
C VAL A 180 -0.95 -18.19 11.67
N VAL A 181 -1.15 -17.46 10.56
CA VAL A 181 -1.60 -16.06 10.59
C VAL A 181 -2.88 -15.89 11.41
N LYS A 182 -3.85 -16.80 11.23
CA LYS A 182 -5.14 -16.78 11.96
C LYS A 182 -4.95 -16.85 13.46
N ARG A 183 -4.05 -17.70 13.96
CA ARG A 183 -3.77 -17.82 15.41
C ARG A 183 -3.30 -16.50 16.03
N PHE A 184 -2.57 -15.68 15.26
CA PHE A 184 -2.09 -14.37 15.69
C PHE A 184 -3.09 -13.22 15.42
N GLY A 185 -4.26 -13.51 14.83
CA GLY A 185 -5.22 -12.48 14.45
C GLY A 185 -4.74 -11.55 13.33
N GLY A 186 -3.74 -12.00 12.55
CA GLY A 186 -3.14 -11.25 11.47
C GLY A 186 -4.01 -11.18 10.20
N VAL A 187 -3.48 -10.56 9.16
CA VAL A 187 -4.07 -10.45 7.81
C VAL A 187 -3.26 -11.29 6.83
N LEU A 188 -3.94 -12.01 5.94
CA LEU A 188 -3.33 -12.63 4.77
C LEU A 188 -3.59 -11.74 3.56
N ALA A 189 -2.55 -11.06 3.06
CA ALA A 189 -2.61 -10.27 1.83
C ALA A 189 -2.06 -11.09 0.66
N ALA A 190 -2.63 -10.94 -0.54
CA ALA A 190 -2.11 -11.67 -1.68
C ALA A 190 -2.22 -10.92 -3.01
N HIS A 191 -1.11 -10.90 -3.75
CA HIS A 191 -1.11 -10.85 -5.19
C HIS A 191 -1.58 -12.22 -5.68
N VAL A 192 -2.84 -12.32 -6.09
CA VAL A 192 -3.48 -13.59 -6.44
C VAL A 192 -2.84 -14.22 -7.69
N ARG A 193 -3.12 -15.50 -7.94
CA ARG A 193 -2.41 -16.32 -8.94
C ARG A 193 -2.59 -15.84 -10.38
N GLY A 194 -3.79 -15.40 -10.74
CA GLY A 194 -4.17 -15.05 -12.11
C GLY A 194 -4.77 -13.66 -12.21
N ASP A 195 -4.62 -13.07 -13.37
CA ASP A 195 -5.18 -11.78 -13.76
C ASP A 195 -5.98 -11.90 -15.06
N ALA A 196 -6.64 -10.83 -15.49
CA ALA A 196 -7.49 -10.81 -16.67
C ALA A 196 -8.52 -11.97 -16.64
N PHE A 197 -8.58 -12.83 -17.65
CA PHE A 197 -9.53 -13.93 -17.69
C PHE A 197 -9.26 -15.05 -16.66
N GLU A 198 -8.05 -15.12 -16.10
CA GLU A 198 -7.69 -16.08 -15.04
C GLU A 198 -8.16 -15.64 -13.63
N ILE A 199 -8.66 -14.42 -13.49
CA ILE A 199 -8.96 -13.80 -12.18
C ILE A 199 -10.02 -14.56 -11.38
N TYR A 200 -11.01 -15.17 -12.03
CA TYR A 200 -12.11 -15.86 -11.32
C TYR A 200 -11.60 -17.07 -10.54
N ASP A 201 -10.78 -17.91 -11.17
CA ASP A 201 -10.19 -19.09 -10.51
C ASP A 201 -9.21 -18.65 -9.41
N ALA A 202 -8.44 -17.57 -9.64
CA ALA A 202 -7.51 -17.03 -8.68
C ALA A 202 -8.20 -16.44 -7.43
N ILE A 203 -9.32 -15.76 -7.61
CA ILE A 203 -10.15 -15.26 -6.49
C ILE A 203 -10.77 -16.44 -5.74
N GLU A 204 -11.32 -17.45 -6.44
CA GLU A 204 -11.90 -18.62 -5.80
C GLU A 204 -10.86 -19.39 -4.96
N GLU A 205 -9.65 -19.60 -5.52
CA GLU A 205 -8.53 -20.20 -4.77
C GLU A 205 -8.22 -19.40 -3.49
N PHE A 206 -8.18 -18.09 -3.58
CA PHE A 206 -7.88 -17.24 -2.42
C PHE A 206 -9.00 -17.24 -1.38
N LEU A 207 -10.27 -17.21 -1.80
CA LEU A 207 -11.41 -17.31 -0.90
C LEU A 207 -11.47 -18.70 -0.22
N GLU A 208 -11.04 -19.77 -0.91
CA GLU A 208 -10.96 -21.12 -0.35
C GLU A 208 -10.01 -21.18 0.86
N ILE A 209 -8.90 -20.40 0.84
CA ILE A 209 -8.03 -20.29 2.00
C ILE A 209 -8.80 -19.72 3.19
N GLY A 210 -9.58 -18.66 2.96
CA GLY A 210 -10.45 -18.06 3.98
C GLY A 210 -11.47 -19.05 4.55
N ARG A 211 -12.12 -19.85 3.70
CA ARG A 211 -13.09 -20.88 4.11
C ARG A 211 -12.46 -21.92 5.02
N ARG A 212 -11.26 -22.41 4.66
CA ARG A 212 -10.58 -23.47 5.41
C ARG A 212 -9.99 -22.99 6.73
N THR A 213 -9.56 -21.72 6.80
CA THR A 213 -8.76 -21.22 7.93
C THR A 213 -9.45 -20.16 8.77
N GLY A 214 -10.43 -19.47 8.22
CA GLY A 214 -11.06 -18.30 8.84
C GLY A 214 -10.13 -17.10 8.98
N VAL A 215 -9.01 -17.04 8.23
CA VAL A 215 -8.10 -15.90 8.23
C VAL A 215 -8.74 -14.69 7.55
N ARG A 216 -8.36 -13.48 7.97
CA ARG A 216 -8.77 -12.24 7.32
C ARG A 216 -8.02 -12.07 5.99
N LEU A 217 -8.73 -11.92 4.89
CA LEU A 217 -8.19 -11.88 3.53
C LEU A 217 -8.06 -10.44 3.01
N GLN A 218 -6.93 -10.13 2.37
CA GLN A 218 -6.69 -8.87 1.67
C GLN A 218 -6.30 -9.17 0.22
N ILE A 219 -7.17 -8.84 -0.74
CA ILE A 219 -6.87 -8.97 -2.17
C ILE A 219 -6.07 -7.74 -2.57
N SER A 220 -4.82 -7.94 -2.97
CA SER A 220 -3.88 -6.87 -3.31
C SER A 220 -4.19 -6.28 -4.68
N HIS A 221 -4.03 -4.94 -4.81
CA HIS A 221 -4.05 -4.14 -6.05
C HIS A 221 -4.99 -4.68 -7.13
N ILE A 222 -6.28 -4.87 -6.79
CA ILE A 222 -7.29 -5.51 -7.66
C ILE A 222 -7.37 -4.88 -9.06
N GLY A 223 -7.02 -3.59 -9.21
CA GLY A 223 -6.95 -2.91 -10.49
C GLY A 223 -6.08 -3.65 -11.49
N SER A 224 -4.85 -4.01 -11.09
CA SER A 224 -3.92 -4.76 -11.94
C SER A 224 -4.32 -6.22 -12.18
N MET A 225 -5.29 -6.73 -11.43
CA MET A 225 -5.74 -8.12 -11.54
C MET A 225 -7.01 -8.26 -12.39
N ALA A 226 -7.95 -7.30 -12.32
CA ALA A 226 -9.29 -7.45 -12.88
C ALA A 226 -9.75 -6.30 -13.80
N ALA A 227 -8.94 -5.23 -14.00
CA ALA A 227 -9.35 -4.11 -14.86
C ALA A 227 -9.10 -4.41 -16.37
N TYR A 228 -9.61 -5.53 -16.84
CA TYR A 228 -9.49 -6.00 -18.23
C TYR A 228 -10.86 -6.42 -18.81
N GLY A 229 -11.97 -5.88 -18.28
CA GLY A 229 -13.33 -6.21 -18.63
C GLY A 229 -14.08 -7.03 -17.56
N GLN A 230 -13.43 -7.41 -16.44
CA GLN A 230 -13.99 -8.33 -15.44
C GLN A 230 -14.35 -7.67 -14.11
N MET A 231 -13.95 -6.42 -13.88
CA MET A 231 -14.00 -5.79 -12.54
C MET A 231 -15.38 -5.85 -11.88
N ALA A 232 -16.43 -5.45 -12.61
CA ALA A 232 -17.78 -5.40 -12.04
C ALA A 232 -18.25 -6.78 -11.54
N GLU A 233 -17.99 -7.83 -12.34
CA GLU A 233 -18.36 -9.19 -12.00
C GLU A 233 -17.52 -9.74 -10.84
N VAL A 234 -16.22 -9.47 -10.84
CA VAL A 234 -15.29 -9.89 -9.77
C VAL A 234 -15.67 -9.26 -8.43
N LEU A 235 -15.93 -7.96 -8.38
CA LEU A 235 -16.37 -7.29 -7.17
C LEU A 235 -17.69 -7.86 -6.65
N SER A 236 -18.67 -8.03 -7.54
CA SER A 236 -19.95 -8.65 -7.20
C SER A 236 -19.79 -10.11 -6.73
N TYR A 237 -18.86 -10.87 -7.34
CA TYR A 237 -18.54 -12.22 -6.92
C TYR A 237 -17.96 -12.26 -5.49
N VAL A 238 -16.95 -11.42 -5.22
CA VAL A 238 -16.35 -11.29 -3.89
C VAL A 238 -17.39 -10.92 -2.84
N ASP A 239 -18.28 -9.97 -3.13
CA ASP A 239 -19.34 -9.57 -2.21
C ASP A 239 -20.29 -10.70 -1.86
N ARG A 240 -20.80 -11.40 -2.90
CA ARG A 240 -21.72 -12.54 -2.69
C ARG A 240 -21.09 -13.65 -1.89
N ARG A 241 -19.85 -14.02 -2.24
CA ARG A 241 -19.13 -15.12 -1.54
C ARG A 241 -18.79 -14.73 -0.10
N ALA A 242 -18.25 -13.51 0.10
CA ALA A 242 -17.94 -13.03 1.44
C ALA A 242 -19.18 -12.98 2.35
N ALA A 243 -20.33 -12.52 1.83
CA ALA A 243 -21.58 -12.48 2.59
C ALA A 243 -22.15 -13.88 2.88
N ALA A 244 -22.17 -14.76 1.88
CA ALA A 244 -22.75 -16.10 2.00
C ALA A 244 -21.93 -17.01 2.94
N GLU A 245 -20.62 -16.81 3.01
CA GLU A 245 -19.68 -17.69 3.71
C GLU A 245 -19.10 -17.05 4.99
N GLY A 246 -19.49 -15.82 5.30
CA GLY A 246 -19.01 -15.08 6.48
C GLY A 246 -17.51 -14.76 6.43
N LEU A 247 -16.95 -14.53 5.23
CA LEU A 247 -15.53 -14.24 5.04
C LEU A 247 -15.23 -12.77 5.28
N ASP A 248 -14.18 -12.49 6.03
CA ASP A 248 -13.64 -11.13 6.19
C ASP A 248 -12.66 -10.83 5.05
N VAL A 249 -13.17 -10.21 3.98
CA VAL A 249 -12.40 -9.86 2.78
C VAL A 249 -12.34 -8.35 2.61
N ARG A 250 -11.14 -7.80 2.42
CA ARG A 250 -10.88 -6.43 1.98
C ARG A 250 -10.02 -6.46 0.71
N ILE A 251 -9.92 -5.30 0.08
CA ILE A 251 -9.27 -5.11 -1.22
C ILE A 251 -8.40 -3.86 -1.11
N ASP A 252 -7.30 -3.78 -1.84
CA ASP A 252 -6.62 -2.52 -2.10
C ASP A 252 -6.48 -2.26 -3.61
N CYS A 253 -6.31 -0.98 -3.96
CA CYS A 253 -6.15 -0.52 -5.33
C CYS A 253 -5.45 0.84 -5.35
N TYR A 254 -4.77 1.16 -6.45
CA TYR A 254 -4.16 2.46 -6.74
C TYR A 254 -4.86 3.15 -7.92
N PRO A 255 -4.81 4.51 -8.00
CA PRO A 255 -5.62 5.28 -8.95
C PRO A 255 -4.93 5.49 -10.31
N TYR A 256 -4.45 4.41 -10.93
CA TYR A 256 -3.83 4.42 -12.25
C TYR A 256 -4.28 3.22 -13.06
N ASP A 257 -4.34 3.38 -14.38
CA ASP A 257 -4.79 2.40 -15.36
C ASP A 257 -3.62 1.66 -16.07
N ALA A 258 -2.51 1.57 -15.39
CA ALA A 258 -1.34 0.80 -15.79
C ALA A 258 -0.75 0.08 -14.57
N PHE A 259 -0.04 -1.02 -14.80
CA PHE A 259 0.70 -1.69 -13.74
C PHE A 259 2.21 -1.68 -14.02
N CYS A 260 2.99 -1.98 -12.98
CA CYS A 260 4.44 -2.07 -13.04
C CYS A 260 4.90 -3.25 -12.17
N THR A 261 5.68 -4.12 -12.79
CA THR A 261 6.43 -5.21 -12.11
C THR A 261 7.70 -5.49 -12.90
N SER A 262 8.67 -6.21 -12.32
CA SER A 262 9.91 -6.50 -13.05
C SER A 262 9.64 -7.27 -14.34
N ILE A 263 10.39 -6.96 -15.41
CA ILE A 263 10.23 -7.64 -16.71
C ILE A 263 10.59 -9.13 -16.62
N GLY A 264 11.43 -9.51 -15.65
CA GLY A 264 11.79 -10.90 -15.35
C GLY A 264 10.76 -11.65 -14.51
N ALA A 265 9.67 -11.00 -14.06
CA ALA A 265 8.64 -11.64 -13.26
C ALA A 265 7.84 -12.68 -14.07
N THR A 266 7.26 -13.65 -13.36
CA THR A 266 6.37 -14.69 -13.92
C THR A 266 5.09 -14.12 -14.55
N THR A 267 4.76 -12.88 -14.25
CA THR A 267 3.71 -12.11 -14.96
C THR A 267 3.90 -12.10 -16.47
N TYR A 268 5.15 -12.14 -16.93
CA TYR A 268 5.55 -12.14 -18.33
C TYR A 268 6.04 -13.51 -18.83
N ASP A 269 5.74 -14.61 -18.12
CA ASP A 269 5.98 -15.97 -18.61
C ASP A 269 5.07 -16.30 -19.81
N ASP A 270 5.28 -17.44 -20.45
CA ASP A 270 4.54 -17.88 -21.63
C ASP A 270 3.01 -17.72 -21.47
N GLY A 271 2.36 -17.23 -22.52
CA GLY A 271 0.94 -16.94 -22.52
C GLY A 271 0.55 -15.54 -22.02
N PHE A 272 1.51 -14.67 -21.62
CA PHE A 272 1.16 -13.32 -21.16
C PHE A 272 0.48 -12.46 -22.24
N LEU A 273 0.73 -12.73 -23.53
CA LEU A 273 0.09 -12.02 -24.64
C LEU A 273 -1.42 -12.34 -24.74
N ASP A 274 -1.86 -13.50 -24.26
CA ASP A 274 -3.29 -13.83 -24.19
C ASP A 274 -4.03 -12.90 -23.23
N ARG A 275 -3.33 -12.37 -22.19
CA ARG A 275 -3.85 -11.42 -21.21
C ARG A 275 -3.68 -9.97 -21.65
N TYR A 276 -2.52 -9.61 -22.22
CA TYR A 276 -2.16 -8.21 -22.47
C TYR A 276 -2.13 -7.84 -23.94
N HIS A 277 -2.31 -8.82 -24.82
CA HIS A 277 -2.48 -8.73 -26.27
C HIS A 277 -1.22 -8.30 -27.05
N ASP A 278 -0.50 -7.24 -26.62
CA ASP A 278 0.59 -6.69 -27.43
C ASP A 278 1.70 -6.09 -26.55
N VAL A 279 2.95 -6.44 -26.84
CA VAL A 279 4.14 -5.87 -26.17
C VAL A 279 4.33 -4.39 -26.45
N THR A 280 3.76 -3.84 -27.53
CA THR A 280 3.85 -2.42 -27.85
C THR A 280 3.08 -1.52 -26.88
N ARG A 281 2.31 -2.10 -25.96
CA ARG A 281 1.67 -1.41 -24.84
C ARG A 281 2.52 -1.41 -23.57
N ILE A 282 3.72 -1.97 -23.62
CA ILE A 282 4.66 -2.02 -22.52
C ILE A 282 5.73 -0.96 -22.75
N GLU A 283 5.91 -0.07 -21.78
CA GLU A 283 6.87 1.04 -21.79
C GLU A 283 8.02 0.76 -20.83
N LEU A 284 9.25 0.76 -21.33
CA LEU A 284 10.46 0.72 -20.51
C LEU A 284 10.75 2.11 -19.94
N THR A 285 10.98 2.18 -18.65
CA THR A 285 11.20 3.46 -17.94
C THR A 285 12.67 3.86 -17.89
N ASP A 286 13.59 2.93 -18.21
CA ASP A 286 15.04 3.13 -18.16
C ASP A 286 15.76 2.32 -19.24
N GLY A 287 17.08 2.56 -19.40
CA GLY A 287 17.97 1.81 -20.27
C GLY A 287 17.98 2.25 -21.74
N GLU A 288 18.70 1.47 -22.56
CA GLU A 288 18.91 1.74 -24.00
C GLU A 288 17.60 1.80 -24.79
N TYR A 289 16.61 1.00 -24.39
CA TYR A 289 15.31 0.89 -25.06
C TYR A 289 14.20 1.68 -24.35
N LYS A 290 14.55 2.71 -23.58
CA LYS A 290 13.55 3.56 -22.90
C LYS A 290 12.45 4.01 -23.84
N GLY A 291 11.18 3.80 -23.49
CA GLY A 291 9.99 4.04 -24.28
C GLY A 291 9.21 2.77 -24.55
N PHE A 292 8.21 2.85 -25.44
CA PHE A 292 7.39 1.67 -25.76
C PHE A 292 8.20 0.61 -26.51
N ILE A 293 8.04 -0.64 -26.09
CA ILE A 293 8.72 -1.80 -26.68
C ILE A 293 8.20 -2.00 -28.12
N PRO A 294 9.08 -2.01 -29.16
CA PRO A 294 8.62 -2.05 -30.54
C PRO A 294 8.16 -3.43 -31.01
N ASN A 295 8.68 -4.51 -30.42
CA ASN A 295 8.38 -5.90 -30.82
C ASN A 295 8.87 -6.91 -29.78
N MET A 296 8.52 -8.20 -29.99
CA MET A 296 8.91 -9.30 -29.11
C MET A 296 10.41 -9.53 -29.01
N GLU A 297 11.18 -9.31 -30.07
CA GLU A 297 12.64 -9.50 -30.07
C GLU A 297 13.31 -8.58 -29.03
N VAL A 298 12.92 -7.29 -29.01
CA VAL A 298 13.40 -6.33 -28.00
C VAL A 298 12.90 -6.70 -26.60
N PHE A 299 11.64 -7.13 -26.47
CA PHE A 299 11.09 -7.57 -25.20
C PHE A 299 11.89 -8.72 -24.59
N GLU A 300 12.13 -9.78 -25.37
CA GLU A 300 12.89 -10.96 -24.92
C GLU A 300 14.36 -10.64 -24.63
N LYS A 301 14.96 -9.76 -25.44
CA LYS A 301 16.33 -9.28 -25.20
C LYS A 301 16.43 -8.58 -23.85
N VAL A 302 15.57 -7.59 -23.59
CA VAL A 302 15.58 -6.82 -22.35
C VAL A 302 15.27 -7.73 -21.15
N ARG A 303 14.28 -8.63 -21.28
CA ARG A 303 13.93 -9.60 -20.21
C ARG A 303 15.10 -10.48 -19.83
N ARG A 304 15.92 -10.90 -20.79
CA ARG A 304 17.10 -11.74 -20.55
C ARG A 304 18.26 -10.94 -19.96
N GLU A 305 18.52 -9.73 -20.45
CA GLU A 305 19.69 -8.93 -20.11
C GLU A 305 19.48 -8.06 -18.86
N HIS A 306 18.25 -7.61 -18.63
CA HIS A 306 17.85 -6.70 -17.55
C HIS A 306 16.54 -7.14 -16.87
N PRO A 307 16.48 -8.35 -16.29
CA PRO A 307 15.26 -8.87 -15.68
C PRO A 307 14.72 -8.01 -14.53
N GLU A 308 15.55 -7.16 -13.93
CA GLU A 308 15.21 -6.24 -12.85
C GLU A 308 14.47 -4.97 -13.31
N TYR A 309 14.50 -4.63 -14.61
CA TYR A 309 13.83 -3.41 -15.10
C TYR A 309 12.34 -3.42 -14.78
N LEU A 310 11.80 -2.23 -14.49
CA LEU A 310 10.42 -2.00 -14.10
C LEU A 310 9.61 -1.40 -15.25
N PRO A 311 9.18 -2.17 -16.26
CA PRO A 311 8.32 -1.67 -17.31
C PRO A 311 6.93 -1.33 -16.79
N ILE A 312 6.26 -0.43 -17.51
CA ILE A 312 4.87 -0.08 -17.28
C ILE A 312 4.01 -0.71 -18.37
N ALA A 313 3.02 -1.48 -17.98
CA ALA A 313 2.07 -2.07 -18.90
C ALA A 313 0.77 -1.25 -18.92
N HIS A 314 0.53 -0.55 -20.04
CA HIS A 314 -0.65 0.29 -20.29
C HIS A 314 -1.81 -0.55 -20.83
N VAL A 315 -2.28 -1.49 -20.04
CA VAL A 315 -3.23 -2.54 -20.47
C VAL A 315 -4.53 -2.56 -19.67
N MET A 316 -4.63 -1.78 -18.61
CA MET A 316 -5.78 -1.74 -17.72
C MET A 316 -6.85 -0.76 -18.23
N ASN A 317 -8.11 -1.01 -17.85
CA ASN A 317 -9.26 -0.13 -18.12
C ASN A 317 -9.47 0.85 -16.97
N GLY A 318 -9.29 2.15 -17.22
CA GLY A 318 -9.42 3.19 -16.20
C GLY A 318 -10.82 3.29 -15.58
N ALA A 319 -11.89 3.02 -16.34
CA ALA A 319 -13.24 3.01 -15.78
C ALA A 319 -13.46 1.86 -14.77
N GLU A 320 -12.79 0.73 -14.98
CA GLU A 320 -12.82 -0.40 -14.06
C GLU A 320 -11.94 -0.16 -12.81
N VAL A 321 -10.85 0.59 -12.95
CA VAL A 321 -10.09 1.09 -11.79
C VAL A 321 -10.96 2.02 -10.93
N ASP A 322 -11.78 2.88 -11.57
CA ASP A 322 -12.76 3.70 -10.85
C ASP A 322 -13.77 2.87 -10.07
N MET A 323 -14.30 1.79 -10.68
CA MET A 323 -15.21 0.86 -10.00
C MET A 323 -14.55 0.24 -8.78
N ALA A 324 -13.30 -0.21 -8.91
CA ALA A 324 -12.55 -0.77 -7.79
C ALA A 324 -12.36 0.23 -6.65
N LEU A 325 -11.90 1.45 -6.95
CA LEU A 325 -11.59 2.46 -5.93
C LEU A 325 -12.84 3.01 -5.23
N THR A 326 -13.97 3.04 -5.91
CA THR A 326 -15.25 3.46 -5.31
C THR A 326 -15.95 2.35 -4.53
N HIS A 327 -15.49 1.10 -4.67
CA HIS A 327 -16.10 -0.04 -4.00
C HIS A 327 -15.89 0.01 -2.47
N PRO A 328 -16.92 -0.32 -1.64
CA PRO A 328 -16.85 -0.18 -0.17
C PRO A 328 -15.77 -1.02 0.52
N ARG A 329 -15.35 -2.14 -0.08
CA ARG A 329 -14.30 -3.00 0.49
C ARG A 329 -12.89 -2.51 0.18
N THR A 330 -12.73 -1.53 -0.72
CA THR A 330 -11.43 -1.13 -1.24
C THR A 330 -10.83 -0.01 -0.41
N MET A 331 -9.60 -0.20 0.02
CA MET A 331 -8.72 0.79 0.63
C MET A 331 -7.70 1.30 -0.41
N LEU A 332 -7.12 2.46 -0.18
CA LEU A 332 -6.04 2.96 -1.03
C LEU A 332 -4.73 2.28 -0.65
N GLY A 333 -4.05 1.70 -1.64
CA GLY A 333 -2.68 1.24 -1.57
C GLY A 333 -1.88 1.82 -2.72
N SER A 334 -0.64 2.27 -2.50
CA SER A 334 0.17 2.85 -3.56
C SER A 334 0.82 1.80 -4.46
N ASP A 335 1.25 0.69 -3.88
CA ASP A 335 2.09 -0.32 -4.53
C ASP A 335 3.31 0.31 -5.23
N GLY A 336 3.84 1.36 -4.60
CA GLY A 336 4.82 2.27 -5.19
C GLY A 336 6.25 1.80 -5.02
N VAL A 337 6.92 1.50 -6.13
CA VAL A 337 8.37 1.21 -6.20
C VAL A 337 8.97 1.96 -7.37
N LEU A 338 10.16 2.54 -7.18
CA LEU A 338 11.00 3.06 -8.23
C LEU A 338 12.38 2.41 -8.16
N LEU A 339 12.99 2.16 -9.31
CA LEU A 339 14.37 1.71 -9.43
C LEU A 339 15.19 2.85 -10.04
N ASN A 340 16.15 3.39 -9.29
CA ASN A 340 16.97 4.53 -9.70
C ASN A 340 16.13 5.75 -10.17
N GLY A 341 14.97 5.96 -9.56
CA GLY A 341 14.05 7.05 -9.92
C GLY A 341 13.17 6.79 -11.15
N ALA A 342 13.29 5.62 -11.78
CA ALA A 342 12.46 5.17 -12.91
C ALA A 342 11.40 4.14 -12.43
N GLY A 343 10.24 4.09 -13.08
CA GLY A 343 9.13 3.21 -12.73
C GLY A 343 7.78 3.91 -12.80
N HIS A 344 6.85 3.49 -11.95
CA HIS A 344 5.46 3.91 -12.01
C HIS A 344 5.19 5.16 -11.14
N PRO A 345 4.45 6.18 -11.64
CA PRO A 345 4.13 7.41 -10.90
C PRO A 345 3.32 7.18 -9.61
N ARG A 346 2.70 6.01 -9.43
CA ARG A 346 1.98 5.65 -8.18
C ARG A 346 2.86 5.78 -6.93
N ALA A 347 4.18 5.62 -7.08
CA ALA A 347 5.14 5.77 -5.99
C ALA A 347 5.16 7.17 -5.36
N ALA A 348 4.87 8.23 -6.14
CA ALA A 348 4.93 9.60 -5.66
C ALA A 348 3.58 10.34 -5.74
N GLY A 349 2.56 9.78 -6.43
CA GLY A 349 1.32 10.49 -6.72
C GLY A 349 0.03 9.84 -6.25
N ALA A 350 0.02 8.58 -5.81
CA ALA A 350 -1.22 7.81 -5.60
C ALA A 350 -2.22 8.49 -4.65
N PHE A 351 -1.80 9.00 -3.51
CA PHE A 351 -2.68 9.61 -2.51
C PHE A 351 -3.22 10.97 -2.97
N ALA A 352 -2.34 11.82 -3.52
CA ALA A 352 -2.75 13.11 -4.04
C ALA A 352 -3.70 12.96 -5.24
N ARG A 353 -3.40 12.03 -6.17
CA ARG A 353 -4.26 11.72 -7.33
C ARG A 353 -5.62 11.20 -6.90
N PHE A 354 -5.66 10.27 -5.95
CA PHE A 354 -6.92 9.71 -5.47
C PHE A 354 -7.81 10.80 -4.89
N LEU A 355 -7.33 11.58 -3.93
CA LEU A 355 -8.15 12.63 -3.31
C LEU A 355 -8.52 13.73 -4.31
N ALA A 356 -7.57 14.21 -5.13
CA ALA A 356 -7.84 15.25 -6.12
C ALA A 356 -8.92 14.81 -7.11
N GLN A 357 -8.75 13.65 -7.74
CA GLN A 357 -9.63 13.23 -8.81
C GLN A 357 -10.95 12.63 -8.30
N TYR A 358 -10.92 11.74 -7.29
CA TYR A 358 -12.10 10.98 -6.88
C TYR A 358 -13.00 11.77 -5.92
N VAL A 359 -12.42 12.65 -5.10
CA VAL A 359 -13.17 13.43 -4.11
C VAL A 359 -13.49 14.84 -4.64
N PHE A 360 -12.49 15.58 -5.13
CA PHE A 360 -12.68 17.00 -5.42
C PHE A 360 -13.10 17.29 -6.85
N GLU A 361 -12.47 16.67 -7.85
CA GLU A 361 -12.74 16.97 -9.26
C GLU A 361 -13.97 16.23 -9.77
N ARG A 362 -13.94 14.89 -9.70
CA ARG A 362 -14.98 14.01 -10.27
C ARG A 362 -16.11 13.71 -9.30
N LYS A 363 -15.92 13.93 -8.00
CA LYS A 363 -16.93 13.74 -6.93
C LYS A 363 -17.53 12.33 -6.93
N LEU A 364 -16.74 11.32 -7.18
CA LEU A 364 -17.13 9.92 -7.14
C LEU A 364 -17.29 9.41 -5.70
N LEU A 365 -16.61 10.03 -4.76
CA LEU A 365 -16.64 9.77 -3.33
C LEU A 365 -16.87 11.09 -2.58
N SER A 366 -17.56 11.03 -1.44
CA SER A 366 -17.58 12.12 -0.49
C SER A 366 -16.21 12.33 0.16
N LEU A 367 -15.97 13.50 0.77
CA LEU A 367 -14.75 13.75 1.51
C LEU A 367 -14.54 12.70 2.62
N ASN A 368 -15.59 12.36 3.34
CA ASN A 368 -15.53 11.38 4.42
C ASN A 368 -15.12 9.99 3.93
N GLU A 369 -15.70 9.51 2.81
CA GLU A 369 -15.31 8.23 2.21
C GLU A 369 -13.86 8.25 1.71
N GLY A 370 -13.44 9.32 1.02
CA GLY A 370 -12.06 9.45 0.54
C GLY A 370 -11.04 9.43 1.68
N ILE A 371 -11.29 10.18 2.75
CA ILE A 371 -10.40 10.17 3.92
C ILE A 371 -10.46 8.82 4.65
N ALA A 372 -11.62 8.15 4.76
CA ALA A 372 -11.70 6.84 5.38
C ALA A 372 -10.82 5.80 4.68
N LYS A 373 -10.88 5.75 3.34
CA LYS A 373 -10.08 4.83 2.49
C LYS A 373 -8.57 5.09 2.58
N THR A 374 -8.17 6.32 2.89
CA THR A 374 -6.76 6.71 3.02
C THR A 374 -6.27 6.71 4.47
N THR A 375 -7.12 6.39 5.47
CA THR A 375 -6.76 6.49 6.89
C THR A 375 -7.28 5.31 7.71
N CYS A 376 -8.47 5.45 8.31
CA CYS A 376 -8.99 4.54 9.34
C CYS A 376 -9.32 3.14 8.82
N GLU A 377 -9.69 2.97 7.56
CA GLU A 377 -9.99 1.63 7.04
C GLU A 377 -8.75 0.75 6.99
N ALA A 378 -7.61 1.27 6.46
CA ALA A 378 -6.35 0.56 6.46
C ALA A 378 -5.82 0.34 7.88
N ALA A 379 -5.87 1.36 8.74
CA ALA A 379 -5.45 1.23 10.13
C ALA A 379 -6.24 0.14 10.88
N ALA A 380 -7.57 0.11 10.74
CA ALA A 380 -8.42 -0.91 11.34
C ALA A 380 -8.14 -2.31 10.76
N ARG A 381 -7.88 -2.40 9.44
CA ARG A 381 -7.58 -3.67 8.79
C ARG A 381 -6.37 -4.35 9.41
N PHE A 382 -5.31 -3.60 9.63
CA PHE A 382 -4.04 -4.11 10.15
C PHE A 382 -3.87 -3.94 11.66
N GLY A 383 -4.91 -3.48 12.37
CA GLY A 383 -4.91 -3.34 13.84
C GLY A 383 -3.95 -2.25 14.33
N LEU A 384 -3.78 -1.16 13.57
CA LEU A 384 -2.87 -0.08 13.89
C LEU A 384 -3.54 1.00 14.75
N ASP A 385 -2.82 1.51 15.75
CA ASP A 385 -3.24 2.66 16.57
C ASP A 385 -2.96 3.99 15.84
N ARG A 386 -3.46 4.11 14.61
CA ARG A 386 -3.24 5.21 13.68
C ARG A 386 -4.53 5.51 12.90
N GLY A 387 -4.51 6.47 11.98
CA GLY A 387 -5.61 6.78 11.06
C GLY A 387 -6.81 7.44 11.73
N THR A 388 -6.64 8.11 12.87
CA THR A 388 -7.68 8.84 13.60
C THR A 388 -7.10 10.04 14.39
N LEU A 389 -7.90 11.07 14.59
CA LEU A 389 -7.60 12.22 15.46
C LEU A 389 -8.25 12.09 16.85
N GLY A 390 -8.67 10.90 17.24
CA GLY A 390 -9.27 10.66 18.55
C GLY A 390 -8.38 11.14 19.70
N ILE A 391 -8.98 11.70 20.76
CA ILE A 391 -8.25 12.21 21.92
C ILE A 391 -7.40 11.08 22.54
N GLY A 392 -6.14 11.39 22.84
CA GLY A 392 -5.13 10.46 23.37
C GLY A 392 -4.42 9.62 22.29
N ARG A 393 -4.83 9.66 21.04
CA ARG A 393 -4.16 8.97 19.92
C ARG A 393 -2.89 9.70 19.50
N ALA A 394 -1.99 9.01 18.81
CA ALA A 394 -0.79 9.65 18.26
C ALA A 394 -1.17 10.80 17.33
N ALA A 395 -0.46 11.92 17.46
CA ALA A 395 -0.71 13.11 16.65
C ALA A 395 -0.01 12.98 15.27
N ASP A 396 -0.42 11.97 14.50
CA ASP A 396 -0.07 11.82 13.09
C ASP A 396 -1.18 12.52 12.28
N VAL A 397 -0.81 13.63 11.64
CA VAL A 397 -1.77 14.56 11.03
C VAL A 397 -1.31 14.97 9.64
N THR A 398 -2.23 15.01 8.70
CA THR A 398 -1.99 15.57 7.36
C THR A 398 -2.91 16.76 7.13
N VAL A 399 -2.32 17.91 6.75
CA VAL A 399 -3.02 19.14 6.39
C VAL A 399 -2.77 19.44 4.93
N PHE A 400 -3.83 19.63 4.14
CA PHE A 400 -3.72 19.89 2.72
C PHE A 400 -4.77 20.90 2.21
N ASP A 401 -4.42 21.59 1.14
CA ASP A 401 -5.31 22.53 0.44
C ASP A 401 -6.13 21.77 -0.62
N PRO A 402 -7.46 21.60 -0.45
CA PRO A 402 -8.29 20.86 -1.38
C PRO A 402 -8.37 21.46 -2.79
N LYS A 403 -8.00 22.74 -2.95
CA LYS A 403 -8.01 23.44 -4.26
C LYS A 403 -6.67 23.30 -5.00
N ARG A 404 -5.59 23.02 -4.28
CA ARG A 404 -4.24 22.89 -4.83
C ARG A 404 -3.72 21.47 -4.86
N LEU A 405 -4.39 20.55 -4.13
CA LEU A 405 -3.96 19.16 -4.08
C LEU A 405 -3.96 18.56 -5.49
N LYS A 406 -2.79 18.15 -5.95
CA LYS A 406 -2.59 17.65 -7.30
C LYS A 406 -1.42 16.69 -7.37
N ASP A 407 -1.64 15.57 -8.05
CA ASP A 407 -0.58 14.69 -8.52
C ASP A 407 0.24 15.37 -9.62
N LYS A 408 1.55 15.37 -9.48
CA LYS A 408 2.50 15.90 -10.48
C LYS A 408 3.31 14.80 -11.13
N ALA A 409 3.32 13.59 -10.51
CA ALA A 409 4.02 12.46 -11.06
C ALA A 409 3.40 11.99 -12.38
N THR A 410 4.24 11.74 -13.35
CA THR A 410 3.86 11.23 -14.68
C THR A 410 4.68 10.00 -15.01
N PHE A 411 4.31 9.25 -16.04
CA PHE A 411 5.12 8.11 -16.49
C PHE A 411 6.52 8.53 -16.95
N ALA A 412 6.67 9.76 -17.49
CA ALA A 412 7.97 10.30 -17.87
C ALA A 412 8.79 10.80 -16.66
N GLU A 413 8.13 11.32 -15.63
CA GLU A 413 8.72 11.86 -14.40
C GLU A 413 8.02 11.30 -13.15
N PRO A 414 8.23 10.01 -12.85
CA PRO A 414 7.43 9.30 -11.83
C PRO A 414 7.75 9.71 -10.40
N ALA A 415 8.83 10.43 -10.18
CA ALA A 415 9.32 10.82 -8.86
C ALA A 415 8.88 12.23 -8.41
N LEU A 416 8.17 12.98 -9.26
CA LEU A 416 7.76 14.35 -8.94
C LEU A 416 6.82 14.36 -7.72
N PRO A 417 7.11 15.17 -6.69
CA PRO A 417 6.25 15.28 -5.52
C PRO A 417 4.92 15.95 -5.86
N PRO A 418 3.83 15.64 -5.15
CA PRO A 418 2.55 16.29 -5.33
C PRO A 418 2.58 17.74 -4.87
N GLU A 419 1.60 18.53 -5.31
CA GLU A 419 1.30 19.85 -4.78
C GLU A 419 0.12 19.80 -3.80
N GLY A 420 0.02 20.79 -2.91
CA GLY A 420 -1.12 20.99 -2.05
C GLY A 420 -1.05 20.33 -0.68
N VAL A 421 -0.10 19.44 -0.40
CA VAL A 421 0.20 18.97 0.96
C VAL A 421 0.94 20.08 1.70
N ARG A 422 0.33 20.60 2.76
CA ARG A 422 0.86 21.76 3.50
C ARG A 422 1.67 21.35 4.72
N LEU A 423 1.12 20.44 5.55
CA LEU A 423 1.78 19.97 6.75
C LEU A 423 1.61 18.45 6.87
N VAL A 424 2.67 17.80 7.33
CA VAL A 424 2.61 16.41 7.80
C VAL A 424 3.28 16.36 9.16
N LEU A 425 2.54 15.83 10.14
CA LEU A 425 3.03 15.62 11.50
C LEU A 425 3.10 14.13 11.82
N LEU A 426 4.18 13.73 12.47
CA LEU A 426 4.32 12.42 13.10
C LEU A 426 4.57 12.61 14.59
N GLY A 427 3.71 11.97 15.41
CA GLY A 427 3.79 12.12 16.85
C GLY A 427 3.81 13.60 17.32
N GLY A 428 3.07 14.47 16.62
CA GLY A 428 2.98 15.91 16.92
C GLY A 428 4.17 16.76 16.48
N VAL A 429 5.19 16.17 15.87
CA VAL A 429 6.36 16.88 15.30
C VAL A 429 6.13 17.11 13.82
N ILE A 430 6.36 18.34 13.34
CA ILE A 430 6.24 18.68 11.92
C ILE A 430 7.39 18.02 11.16
N ALA A 431 7.06 17.06 10.29
CA ALA A 431 8.00 16.38 9.42
C ALA A 431 8.10 17.03 8.04
N LEU A 432 6.98 17.60 7.55
CA LEU A 432 6.92 18.31 6.28
C LEU A 432 6.08 19.58 6.45
N GLN A 433 6.56 20.69 5.87
CA GLN A 433 5.83 21.94 5.80
C GLN A 433 6.03 22.60 4.43
N ASP A 434 4.93 22.98 3.77
CA ASP A 434 4.90 23.70 2.48
C ASP A 434 5.82 23.11 1.40
N GLY A 435 5.91 21.76 1.35
CA GLY A 435 6.72 21.00 0.42
C GLY A 435 8.16 20.74 0.87
N GLU A 436 8.63 21.40 1.93
CA GLU A 436 9.95 21.18 2.52
C GLU A 436 9.89 20.06 3.56
N VAL A 437 10.79 19.09 3.46
CA VAL A 437 10.97 18.03 4.47
C VAL A 437 11.89 18.52 5.55
N LEU A 438 11.37 18.65 6.78
CA LEU A 438 12.08 19.17 7.94
C LEU A 438 12.72 18.07 8.80
N ARG A 439 12.09 16.87 8.83
CA ARG A 439 12.53 15.74 9.63
C ARG A 439 12.31 14.43 8.86
N THR A 440 13.28 13.54 8.96
CA THR A 440 13.27 12.20 8.32
C THR A 440 13.54 11.06 9.30
N ASP A 441 13.46 11.35 10.61
CA ASP A 441 13.84 10.45 11.69
C ASP A 441 12.73 10.26 12.74
N LEU A 442 11.46 10.44 12.32
CA LEU A 442 10.31 10.37 13.22
C LEU A 442 9.55 9.05 13.16
N GLY A 443 9.74 8.28 12.09
CA GLY A 443 9.02 7.04 11.84
C GLY A 443 9.30 5.96 12.87
N LYS A 444 8.27 5.19 13.19
CA LYS A 444 8.29 4.08 14.16
C LYS A 444 7.83 2.78 13.51
N ILE A 445 8.40 1.67 13.95
CA ILE A 445 7.82 0.35 13.71
C ILE A 445 6.59 0.21 14.64
N LEU A 446 5.46 -0.26 14.09
CA LEU A 446 4.16 -0.33 14.76
C LEU A 446 3.77 -1.76 15.15
#